data_2c1d7636247a70b2983bf7f658466313
#
_entry.id   2c1d7636247a70b2983bf7f658466313
#
_cell.length_a   1.000
_cell.length_b   1.000
_cell.length_c   1.000
_cell.angle_alpha   90.00
_cell.angle_beta   90.00
_cell.angle_gamma   90.00
#
_symmetry.space_group_name_H-M   'P 1'
#
loop_
_entity.id
_entity.type
_entity.pdbx_description
1 polymer ?
#
loop_
_entity_poly.entity_id
_entity_poly.type
_entity_poly.pdbx_seq_one_letter_code
_entity_poly.pdbx_strand_id
1 'polypeptide(L)'
;MRKGFLYLFTFAVIILSLASCTATKYVPDGSYLLDEVKIHTDQKNVRPSSLRMYVRQNPNAKWFSLIKTQLYVYNLSGRDSTKWGNKFLRRIGDAPVIYSETEAQRSQDEITKAMRNMGYMAATVKRSTKIKKKKIKLYYEVTAGDPYIVNSLKYDIRDPKIADFLKQDSAKSLLKEGMISVSYTHLDAADE
;
A
#
# COMPACT_ATOMS: atom_id res chain seq x y z
N MET A 1 -12.57 17.16 -44.04
CA MET A 1 -12.25 17.17 -42.59
C MET A 1 -13.33 16.54 -41.70
N ARG A 2 -14.64 16.77 -41.91
CA ARG A 2 -15.75 16.21 -41.08
C ARG A 2 -15.83 14.68 -41.08
N LYS A 3 -15.55 14.00 -42.20
CA LYS A 3 -15.60 12.51 -42.27
C LYS A 3 -14.49 11.82 -41.47
N GLY A 4 -13.25 12.36 -41.48
CA GLY A 4 -12.15 11.81 -40.69
C GLY A 4 -12.38 11.92 -39.19
N PHE A 5 -12.96 13.07 -38.74
CA PHE A 5 -13.34 13.23 -37.34
C PHE A 5 -14.42 12.25 -36.89
N LEU A 6 -15.40 11.96 -37.77
CA LEU A 6 -16.45 11.00 -37.48
C LEU A 6 -15.88 9.57 -37.33
N TYR A 7 -14.96 9.15 -38.21
CA TYR A 7 -14.30 7.83 -38.08
C TYR A 7 -13.45 7.73 -36.83
N LEU A 8 -12.73 8.79 -36.46
CA LEU A 8 -11.94 8.82 -35.22
C LEU A 8 -12.83 8.75 -33.98
N PHE A 9 -13.96 9.43 -34.01
CA PHE A 9 -14.93 9.42 -32.92
C PHE A 9 -15.64 8.05 -32.78
N THR A 10 -16.07 7.44 -33.88
CA THR A 10 -16.66 6.09 -33.85
C THR A 10 -15.64 5.04 -33.40
N PHE A 11 -14.38 5.13 -33.80
CA PHE A 11 -13.31 4.23 -33.36
C PHE A 11 -13.05 4.40 -31.85
N ALA A 12 -13.03 5.63 -31.34
CA ALA A 12 -12.89 5.88 -29.90
C ALA A 12 -14.07 5.31 -29.09
N VAL A 13 -15.32 5.47 -29.57
CA VAL A 13 -16.51 4.91 -28.93
C VAL A 13 -16.49 3.38 -28.91
N ILE A 14 -16.04 2.74 -29.98
CA ILE A 14 -15.88 1.27 -30.05
C ILE A 14 -14.83 0.80 -29.05
N ILE A 15 -13.68 1.48 -28.94
CA ILE A 15 -12.64 1.16 -27.94
C ILE A 15 -13.17 1.31 -26.51
N LEU A 16 -13.90 2.37 -26.22
CA LEU A 16 -14.52 2.59 -24.91
C LEU A 16 -15.55 1.52 -24.55
N SER A 17 -16.36 1.08 -25.52
CA SER A 17 -17.37 0.03 -25.28
C SER A 17 -16.75 -1.34 -25.00
N LEU A 18 -15.61 -1.66 -25.61
CA LEU A 18 -14.89 -2.91 -25.38
C LEU A 18 -14.17 -2.94 -24.01
N ALA A 19 -13.83 -1.77 -23.45
CA ALA A 19 -13.14 -1.67 -22.16
C ALA A 19 -14.05 -1.95 -20.94
N SER A 20 -15.37 -1.89 -21.08
CA SER A 20 -16.30 -1.88 -19.94
C SER A 20 -16.51 -3.24 -19.25
N CYS A 21 -16.32 -4.37 -19.93
CA CYS A 21 -16.68 -5.69 -19.42
C CYS A 21 -15.53 -6.62 -19.03
N THR A 22 -14.28 -6.27 -19.29
CA THR A 22 -13.18 -7.23 -19.27
C THR A 22 -12.38 -7.33 -17.97
N ALA A 23 -12.45 -6.32 -17.09
CA ALA A 23 -11.60 -6.28 -15.89
C ALA A 23 -11.85 -7.42 -14.89
N THR A 24 -13.03 -8.02 -14.88
CA THR A 24 -13.43 -9.09 -13.94
C THR A 24 -13.64 -10.44 -14.59
N LYS A 25 -13.17 -10.63 -15.83
CA LYS A 25 -13.38 -11.85 -16.63
C LYS A 25 -12.88 -13.13 -15.95
N TYR A 26 -11.75 -13.05 -15.26
CA TYR A 26 -11.11 -14.17 -14.58
C TYR A 26 -11.26 -14.11 -13.05
N VAL A 27 -12.16 -13.28 -12.55
CA VAL A 27 -12.50 -13.26 -11.13
C VAL A 27 -13.48 -14.41 -10.85
N PRO A 28 -13.13 -15.36 -9.96
CA PRO A 28 -14.01 -16.48 -9.62
C PRO A 28 -15.37 -16.00 -9.08
N ASP A 29 -16.38 -16.86 -9.20
CA ASP A 29 -17.67 -16.56 -8.62
C ASP A 29 -17.56 -16.57 -7.09
N GLY A 30 -18.28 -15.66 -6.44
CA GLY A 30 -18.17 -15.42 -4.99
C GLY A 30 -16.93 -14.62 -4.55
N SER A 31 -16.03 -14.28 -5.49
CA SER A 31 -14.85 -13.48 -5.20
C SER A 31 -14.92 -12.07 -5.79
N TYR A 32 -14.08 -11.17 -5.30
CA TYR A 32 -14.02 -9.79 -5.75
C TYR A 32 -12.62 -9.42 -6.22
N LEU A 33 -12.55 -8.64 -7.31
CA LEU A 33 -11.31 -8.01 -7.75
C LEU A 33 -10.95 -6.87 -6.78
N LEU A 34 -9.75 -6.91 -6.22
CA LEU A 34 -9.23 -5.79 -5.43
C LEU A 34 -8.95 -4.59 -6.37
N ASP A 35 -9.85 -3.61 -6.35
CA ASP A 35 -9.78 -2.48 -7.26
C ASP A 35 -8.87 -1.35 -6.74
N GLU A 36 -8.94 -1.08 -5.44
CA GLU A 36 -8.23 0.02 -4.81
C GLU A 36 -8.00 -0.25 -3.33
N VAL A 37 -6.84 0.17 -2.81
CA VAL A 37 -6.54 0.22 -1.38
C VAL A 37 -6.21 1.66 -1.02
N LYS A 38 -6.90 2.22 -0.03
CA LYS A 38 -6.68 3.57 0.49
C LYS A 38 -6.37 3.52 1.97
N ILE A 39 -5.41 4.34 2.38
CA ILE A 39 -5.06 4.57 3.78
C ILE A 39 -5.34 6.03 4.07
N HIS A 40 -6.10 6.29 5.11
CA HIS A 40 -6.35 7.62 5.65
C HIS A 40 -5.79 7.68 7.06
N THR A 41 -5.14 8.80 7.40
CA THR A 41 -4.62 9.06 8.74
C THR A 41 -5.09 10.43 9.20
N ASP A 42 -5.39 10.55 10.49
CA ASP A 42 -5.74 11.79 11.15
C ASP A 42 -4.51 12.65 11.50
N GLN A 43 -3.30 12.07 11.51
CA GLN A 43 -2.06 12.76 11.83
C GLN A 43 -1.32 13.26 10.59
N LYS A 44 -1.02 14.55 10.55
CA LYS A 44 -0.27 15.19 9.46
C LYS A 44 1.18 14.69 9.34
N ASN A 45 1.78 14.29 10.46
CA ASN A 45 3.16 13.80 10.52
C ASN A 45 3.30 12.36 10.02
N VAL A 46 2.22 11.61 9.91
CA VAL A 46 2.21 10.24 9.40
C VAL A 46 1.73 10.25 7.96
N ARG A 47 2.64 9.99 7.04
CA ARG A 47 2.30 9.94 5.61
C ARG A 47 1.61 8.61 5.28
N PRO A 48 0.43 8.61 4.63
CA PRO A 48 -0.21 7.36 4.18
C PRO A 48 0.69 6.50 3.28
N SER A 49 1.61 7.12 2.54
CA SER A 49 2.58 6.41 1.68
C SER A 49 3.56 5.55 2.46
N SER A 50 4.01 5.99 3.65
CA SER A 50 4.90 5.20 4.51
C SER A 50 4.21 3.98 5.11
N LEU A 51 2.89 4.03 5.30
CA LEU A 51 2.12 2.89 5.79
C LEU A 51 1.79 1.87 4.70
N ARG A 52 1.95 2.25 3.42
CA ARG A 52 1.61 1.38 2.30
C ARG A 52 2.49 0.14 2.20
N MET A 53 3.73 0.18 2.67
CA MET A 53 4.64 -0.96 2.71
C MET A 53 4.12 -2.10 3.62
N TYR A 54 3.26 -1.80 4.58
CA TYR A 54 2.64 -2.77 5.49
C TYR A 54 1.36 -3.39 4.94
N VAL A 55 0.93 -2.98 3.73
CA VAL A 55 -0.24 -3.55 3.06
C VAL A 55 0.17 -4.78 2.29
N ARG A 56 -0.39 -5.93 2.65
CA ARG A 56 -0.09 -7.23 2.07
C ARG A 56 -0.67 -7.45 0.67
N GLN A 57 -1.80 -6.80 0.38
CA GLN A 57 -2.46 -6.90 -0.91
C GLN A 57 -2.44 -5.57 -1.64
N ASN A 58 -1.70 -5.51 -2.73
CA ASN A 58 -1.72 -4.36 -3.61
C ASN A 58 -2.61 -4.64 -4.82
N PRO A 59 -3.51 -3.72 -5.21
CA PRO A 59 -4.30 -3.86 -6.41
C PRO A 59 -3.42 -3.83 -7.66
N ASN A 60 -3.91 -4.40 -8.77
CA ASN A 60 -3.22 -4.30 -10.05
C ASN A 60 -2.83 -2.86 -10.37
N ALA A 61 -1.63 -2.65 -10.88
CA ALA A 61 -1.09 -1.34 -11.19
C ALA A 61 -1.97 -0.58 -12.20
N LYS A 62 -2.08 0.73 -12.00
CA LYS A 62 -2.78 1.64 -12.92
C LYS A 62 -1.75 2.46 -13.70
N TRP A 63 -1.85 2.45 -15.01
CA TRP A 63 -1.07 3.32 -15.87
C TRP A 63 -1.66 4.73 -15.84
N PHE A 64 -0.83 5.74 -15.58
CA PHE A 64 -1.25 7.13 -15.32
C PHE A 64 -2.41 7.27 -14.31
N SER A 65 -2.49 6.39 -13.31
CA SER A 65 -3.54 6.34 -12.28
C SER A 65 -4.97 6.12 -12.82
N LEU A 66 -5.15 5.87 -14.11
CA LEU A 66 -6.45 5.78 -14.77
C LEU A 66 -6.83 4.35 -15.17
N ILE A 67 -5.95 3.65 -15.89
CA ILE A 67 -6.28 2.39 -16.56
C ILE A 67 -5.35 1.28 -16.07
N LYS A 68 -5.91 0.12 -15.71
CA LYS A 68 -5.17 -1.11 -15.38
C LYS A 68 -4.80 -1.86 -16.66
N THR A 69 -3.89 -1.30 -17.46
CA THR A 69 -3.55 -1.83 -18.78
C THR A 69 -3.07 -3.28 -18.75
N GLN A 70 -2.20 -3.64 -17.81
CA GLN A 70 -1.67 -5.01 -17.69
C GLN A 70 -2.77 -6.01 -17.34
N LEU A 71 -3.74 -5.64 -16.49
CA LEU A 71 -4.92 -6.46 -16.20
C LEU A 71 -5.79 -6.64 -17.47
N TYR A 72 -5.97 -5.59 -18.28
CA TYR A 72 -6.72 -5.71 -19.53
C TYR A 72 -6.01 -6.61 -20.54
N VAL A 73 -4.69 -6.48 -20.67
CA VAL A 73 -3.87 -7.37 -21.53
C VAL A 73 -4.02 -8.82 -21.10
N TYR A 74 -3.96 -9.11 -19.81
CA TYR A 74 -4.21 -10.46 -19.28
C TYR A 74 -5.62 -10.95 -19.64
N ASN A 75 -6.62 -10.09 -19.50
CA ASN A 75 -8.01 -10.44 -19.78
C ASN A 75 -8.35 -10.60 -21.27
N LEU A 76 -7.51 -10.08 -22.18
CA LEU A 76 -7.60 -10.38 -23.62
C LEU A 76 -7.25 -11.83 -23.93
N SER A 77 -6.48 -12.51 -23.08
CA SER A 77 -6.18 -13.92 -23.27
C SER A 77 -7.47 -14.76 -23.30
N GLY A 78 -7.46 -15.83 -24.08
CA GLY A 78 -8.54 -16.81 -24.09
C GLY A 78 -8.52 -17.70 -22.84
N ARG A 79 -9.59 -18.49 -22.65
CA ARG A 79 -9.67 -19.46 -21.55
C ARG A 79 -8.63 -20.58 -21.68
N ASP A 80 -8.34 -20.99 -22.91
CA ASP A 80 -7.35 -22.01 -23.20
C ASP A 80 -5.94 -21.50 -22.99
N SER A 81 -5.30 -21.96 -21.92
CA SER A 81 -3.95 -21.55 -21.53
C SER A 81 -2.85 -22.24 -22.35
N THR A 82 -3.19 -23.23 -23.19
CA THR A 82 -2.20 -23.99 -23.98
C THR A 82 -1.79 -23.24 -25.23
N LYS A 83 -2.66 -22.40 -25.79
CA LYS A 83 -2.41 -21.65 -27.01
C LYS A 83 -1.31 -20.61 -26.81
N TRP A 84 -0.36 -20.57 -27.78
CA TRP A 84 0.79 -19.66 -27.73
C TRP A 84 0.42 -18.20 -27.49
N GLY A 85 -0.56 -17.66 -28.21
CA GLY A 85 -1.00 -16.27 -28.04
C GLY A 85 -1.55 -15.97 -26.65
N ASN A 86 -2.29 -16.93 -26.05
CA ASN A 86 -2.82 -16.77 -24.70
C ASN A 86 -1.70 -16.84 -23.65
N LYS A 87 -0.71 -17.70 -23.83
CA LYS A 87 0.50 -17.75 -22.97
C LYS A 87 1.24 -16.43 -23.01
N PHE A 88 1.42 -15.86 -24.20
CA PHE A 88 2.09 -14.57 -24.37
C PHE A 88 1.34 -13.44 -23.67
N LEU A 89 0.01 -13.30 -23.88
CA LEU A 89 -0.81 -12.28 -23.24
C LEU A 89 -0.82 -12.41 -21.71
N ARG A 90 -0.85 -13.62 -21.18
CA ARG A 90 -0.77 -13.87 -19.73
C ARG A 90 0.59 -13.56 -19.13
N ARG A 91 1.66 -13.71 -19.92
CA ARG A 91 3.04 -13.42 -19.50
C ARG A 91 3.31 -11.92 -19.39
N ILE A 92 2.76 -11.11 -20.30
CA ILE A 92 2.96 -9.65 -20.32
C ILE A 92 1.88 -8.90 -19.53
N GLY A 93 0.75 -9.53 -19.24
CA GLY A 93 -0.33 -8.98 -18.44
C GLY A 93 -0.25 -9.43 -16.99
N ASP A 94 -0.93 -8.71 -16.11
CA ASP A 94 -1.06 -9.06 -14.71
C ASP A 94 -2.37 -9.80 -14.43
N ALA A 95 -2.28 -10.92 -13.72
CA ALA A 95 -3.46 -11.63 -13.23
C ALA A 95 -4.29 -10.75 -12.29
N PRO A 96 -5.63 -10.92 -12.26
CA PRO A 96 -6.48 -10.17 -11.35
C PRO A 96 -6.12 -10.47 -9.89
N VAL A 97 -5.88 -9.43 -9.11
CA VAL A 97 -5.67 -9.55 -7.66
C VAL A 97 -7.03 -9.75 -6.99
N ILE A 98 -7.22 -10.93 -6.43
CA ILE A 98 -8.46 -11.29 -5.71
C ILE A 98 -8.36 -10.79 -4.27
N TYR A 99 -9.41 -10.15 -3.79
CA TYR A 99 -9.50 -9.72 -2.40
C TYR A 99 -9.49 -10.92 -1.45
N SER A 100 -8.66 -10.86 -0.43
CA SER A 100 -8.62 -11.82 0.67
C SER A 100 -8.84 -11.09 1.99
N GLU A 101 -9.85 -11.52 2.72
CA GLU A 101 -10.17 -10.99 4.04
C GLU A 101 -9.02 -11.20 5.04
N THR A 102 -8.38 -12.38 4.99
CA THR A 102 -7.25 -12.72 5.86
C THR A 102 -6.06 -11.79 5.65
N GLU A 103 -5.70 -11.50 4.38
CA GLU A 103 -4.59 -10.59 4.09
C GLU A 103 -4.95 -9.14 4.41
N ALA A 104 -6.21 -8.77 4.30
CA ALA A 104 -6.68 -7.45 4.71
C ALA A 104 -6.60 -7.27 6.24
N GLN A 105 -6.94 -8.32 7.01
CA GLN A 105 -6.78 -8.32 8.46
C GLN A 105 -5.31 -8.23 8.87
N ARG A 106 -4.45 -9.04 8.25
CA ARG A 106 -3.00 -8.99 8.50
C ARG A 106 -2.42 -7.61 8.23
N SER A 107 -2.84 -6.96 7.14
CA SER A 107 -2.43 -5.60 6.82
C SER A 107 -2.86 -4.59 7.89
N GLN A 108 -4.06 -4.73 8.42
CA GLN A 108 -4.57 -3.91 9.53
C GLN A 108 -3.68 -4.06 10.77
N ASP A 109 -3.31 -5.29 11.12
CA ASP A 109 -2.46 -5.59 12.27
C ASP A 109 -1.03 -5.04 12.07
N GLU A 110 -0.48 -5.20 10.86
CA GLU A 110 0.85 -4.68 10.52
C GLU A 110 0.89 -3.14 10.54
N ILE A 111 -0.13 -2.47 10.01
CA ILE A 111 -0.24 -1.00 10.09
C ILE A 111 -0.34 -0.56 11.55
N THR A 112 -1.11 -1.27 12.38
CA THR A 112 -1.23 -0.95 13.82
C THR A 112 0.12 -1.10 14.53
N LYS A 113 0.87 -2.16 14.26
CA LYS A 113 2.23 -2.36 14.80
C LYS A 113 3.18 -1.25 14.34
N ALA A 114 3.13 -0.90 13.04
CA ALA A 114 3.95 0.16 12.50
C ALA A 114 3.69 1.51 13.18
N MET A 115 2.43 1.85 13.43
CA MET A 115 2.06 3.06 14.16
C MET A 115 2.60 3.07 15.59
N ARG A 116 2.52 1.93 16.28
CA ARG A 116 3.10 1.79 17.63
C ARG A 116 4.62 1.96 17.63
N ASN A 117 5.30 1.37 16.65
CA ASN A 117 6.74 1.52 16.47
C ASN A 117 7.14 2.98 16.16
N MET A 118 6.26 3.75 15.55
CA MET A 118 6.42 5.19 15.31
C MET A 118 6.09 6.05 16.55
N GLY A 119 5.81 5.43 17.70
CA GLY A 119 5.53 6.12 18.96
C GLY A 119 4.06 6.41 19.24
N TYR A 120 3.15 5.98 18.37
CA TYR A 120 1.69 6.15 18.56
C TYR A 120 1.09 4.91 19.22
N MET A 121 1.33 4.73 20.54
CA MET A 121 0.96 3.51 21.27
C MET A 121 -0.55 3.26 21.31
N ALA A 122 -1.36 4.33 21.33
CA ALA A 122 -2.81 4.28 21.32
C ALA A 122 -3.42 4.15 19.92
N ALA A 123 -2.58 3.99 18.89
CA ALA A 123 -3.05 3.94 17.52
C ALA A 123 -4.02 2.77 17.28
N THR A 124 -5.09 3.07 16.58
CA THR A 124 -6.09 2.10 16.13
C THR A 124 -6.30 2.19 14.63
N VAL A 125 -6.53 1.07 14.00
CA VAL A 125 -6.80 0.99 12.57
C VAL A 125 -8.16 0.34 12.37
N LYS A 126 -9.07 1.05 11.73
CA LYS A 126 -10.37 0.52 11.31
C LYS A 126 -10.33 0.18 9.83
N ARG A 127 -10.94 -0.92 9.47
CA ARG A 127 -11.03 -1.37 8.10
C ARG A 127 -12.47 -1.28 7.61
N SER A 128 -12.65 -0.78 6.39
CA SER A 128 -13.94 -0.77 5.72
C SER A 128 -13.80 -1.13 4.24
N THR A 129 -14.85 -1.67 3.66
CA THR A 129 -14.87 -2.08 2.26
C THR A 129 -16.07 -1.51 1.53
N LYS A 130 -15.90 -1.17 0.25
CA LYS A 130 -17.00 -0.80 -0.65
C LYS A 130 -17.02 -1.71 -1.85
N ILE A 131 -18.11 -2.45 -2.02
CA ILE A 131 -18.30 -3.38 -3.13
C ILE A 131 -19.14 -2.68 -4.20
N LYS A 132 -18.69 -2.77 -5.46
CA LYS A 132 -19.45 -2.35 -6.62
C LYS A 132 -19.30 -3.40 -7.71
N LYS A 133 -20.37 -4.13 -8.03
CA LYS A 133 -20.34 -5.30 -8.92
C LYS A 133 -19.33 -6.34 -8.38
N LYS A 134 -18.44 -6.88 -9.22
CA LYS A 134 -17.37 -7.82 -8.83
C LYS A 134 -16.06 -7.11 -8.40
N LYS A 135 -16.09 -5.83 -7.99
CA LYS A 135 -14.92 -5.05 -7.54
C LYS A 135 -15.10 -4.62 -6.10
N ILE A 136 -14.01 -4.65 -5.34
CA ILE A 136 -13.96 -4.21 -3.95
C ILE A 136 -12.88 -3.14 -3.77
N LYS A 137 -13.21 -2.09 -3.05
CA LYS A 137 -12.27 -1.07 -2.58
C LYS A 137 -12.09 -1.25 -1.08
N LEU A 138 -10.85 -1.25 -0.64
CA LEU A 138 -10.45 -1.44 0.75
C LEU A 138 -9.93 -0.13 1.32
N TYR A 139 -10.43 0.25 2.49
CA TYR A 139 -10.03 1.46 3.20
C TYR A 139 -9.49 1.08 4.58
N TYR A 140 -8.37 1.67 4.95
CA TYR A 140 -7.82 1.65 6.29
C TYR A 140 -7.88 3.07 6.85
N GLU A 141 -8.62 3.24 7.93
CA GLU A 141 -8.73 4.50 8.67
C GLU A 141 -7.88 4.38 9.92
N VAL A 142 -6.77 5.13 9.93
CA VAL A 142 -5.78 5.12 11.00
C VAL A 142 -6.03 6.30 11.91
N THR A 143 -6.36 6.02 13.17
CA THR A 143 -6.45 6.99 14.23
C THR A 143 -5.23 6.83 15.11
N ALA A 144 -4.32 7.80 15.08
CA ALA A 144 -3.02 7.68 15.71
C ALA A 144 -3.06 7.94 17.22
N GLY A 145 -3.87 8.89 17.65
CA GLY A 145 -3.82 9.42 19.02
C GLY A 145 -2.58 10.27 19.25
N ASP A 146 -2.29 10.56 20.51
CA ASP A 146 -1.12 11.35 20.90
C ASP A 146 0.15 10.50 20.84
N PRO A 147 1.27 11.05 20.35
CA PRO A 147 2.54 10.35 20.33
C PRO A 147 3.14 10.29 21.75
N TYR A 148 3.78 9.18 22.07
CA TYR A 148 4.60 9.07 23.26
C TYR A 148 5.91 9.81 23.04
N ILE A 149 6.25 10.71 23.97
CA ILE A 149 7.49 11.50 23.94
C ILE A 149 8.43 11.04 25.04
N VAL A 150 9.73 11.14 24.79
CA VAL A 150 10.78 10.88 25.78
C VAL A 150 10.75 12.05 26.79
N ASN A 151 10.29 11.78 28.01
CA ASN A 151 10.18 12.80 29.04
C ASN A 151 11.52 13.11 29.70
N SER A 152 12.32 12.07 29.99
CA SER A 152 13.65 12.25 30.54
C SER A 152 14.57 11.13 30.06
N LEU A 153 15.86 11.47 29.92
CA LEU A 153 16.90 10.55 29.50
C LEU A 153 18.00 10.51 30.58
N LYS A 154 18.15 9.37 31.24
CA LYS A 154 19.20 9.18 32.25
C LYS A 154 20.13 8.07 31.79
N TYR A 155 21.43 8.36 31.86
CA TYR A 155 22.47 7.36 31.59
C TYR A 155 23.03 6.87 32.92
N ASP A 156 22.97 5.56 33.15
CA ASP A 156 23.63 4.88 34.28
C ASP A 156 24.81 4.08 33.73
N ILE A 157 26.00 4.67 33.80
CA ILE A 157 27.22 4.11 33.21
C ILE A 157 28.23 3.90 34.30
N ARG A 158 28.60 2.64 34.54
CA ARG A 158 29.54 2.24 35.59
C ARG A 158 30.99 2.54 35.22
N ASP A 159 31.35 2.52 33.92
CA ASP A 159 32.70 2.82 33.47
C ASP A 159 32.88 4.33 33.27
N PRO A 160 33.84 4.94 34.02
CA PRO A 160 34.09 6.40 33.95
C PRO A 160 34.54 6.86 32.58
N LYS A 161 35.35 6.06 31.83
CA LYS A 161 35.82 6.43 30.50
C LYS A 161 34.66 6.49 29.50
N ILE A 162 33.75 5.54 29.56
CA ILE A 162 32.53 5.53 28.72
C ILE A 162 31.64 6.69 29.11
N ALA A 163 31.49 6.98 30.41
CA ALA A 163 30.67 8.11 30.86
C ALA A 163 31.21 9.45 30.34
N ASP A 164 32.52 9.67 30.37
CA ASP A 164 33.15 10.90 29.87
C ASP A 164 33.04 11.03 28.34
N PHE A 165 33.17 9.91 27.61
CA PHE A 165 32.99 9.89 26.17
C PHE A 165 31.55 10.27 25.79
N LEU A 166 30.54 9.70 26.47
CA LEU A 166 29.17 10.02 26.22
C LEU A 166 28.79 11.46 26.60
N LYS A 167 29.38 12.03 27.64
CA LYS A 167 29.19 13.46 27.96
C LYS A 167 29.73 14.37 26.87
N GLN A 168 30.93 14.06 26.31
CA GLN A 168 31.51 14.84 25.21
C GLN A 168 30.67 14.74 23.92
N ASP A 169 30.06 13.61 23.65
CA ASP A 169 29.33 13.36 22.40
C ASP A 169 27.80 13.42 22.56
N SER A 170 27.31 13.86 23.72
CA SER A 170 25.88 13.96 24.05
C SER A 170 25.07 14.80 23.05
N ALA A 171 25.72 15.82 22.44
CA ALA A 171 25.09 16.64 21.41
C ALA A 171 24.76 15.88 20.13
N LYS A 172 25.50 14.80 19.84
CA LYS A 172 25.29 13.93 18.67
C LYS A 172 24.38 12.74 18.96
N SER A 173 23.94 12.59 20.23
CA SER A 173 23.00 11.52 20.60
C SER A 173 21.75 11.57 19.75
N LEU A 174 21.35 10.41 19.20
CA LEU A 174 20.11 10.22 18.48
C LEU A 174 18.88 10.30 19.40
N LEU A 175 19.07 10.03 20.71
CA LEU A 175 18.01 10.13 21.71
C LEU A 175 18.09 11.49 22.41
N LYS A 176 16.99 12.22 22.36
CA LYS A 176 16.85 13.54 23.05
C LYS A 176 15.51 13.60 23.78
N GLU A 177 15.49 14.32 24.88
CA GLU A 177 14.24 14.64 25.59
C GLU A 177 13.32 15.43 24.66
N GLY A 178 12.01 15.20 24.75
CA GLY A 178 11.00 15.81 23.88
C GLY A 178 10.83 15.16 22.51
N MET A 179 11.66 14.18 22.14
CA MET A 179 11.47 13.42 20.91
C MET A 179 10.32 12.41 21.03
N ILE A 180 9.68 12.12 19.90
CA ILE A 180 8.74 10.99 19.84
C ILE A 180 9.51 9.70 20.10
N SER A 181 9.01 8.88 21.03
CA SER A 181 9.59 7.56 21.35
C SER A 181 9.32 6.61 20.19
N VAL A 182 10.35 6.32 19.40
CA VAL A 182 10.30 5.37 18.28
C VAL A 182 11.05 4.09 18.61
N SER A 183 10.52 2.94 18.18
CA SER A 183 11.23 1.67 18.29
C SER A 183 12.13 1.51 17.07
N TYR A 184 13.43 1.54 17.28
CA TYR A 184 14.46 1.40 16.23
C TYR A 184 14.80 -0.07 15.92
N THR A 185 13.88 -1.01 16.09
CA THR A 185 14.15 -2.43 15.80
C THR A 185 14.49 -2.72 14.34
N HIS A 186 14.44 -1.71 13.46
CA HIS A 186 14.76 -1.80 12.03
C HIS A 186 15.66 -0.67 11.52
N LEU A 187 16.45 -0.04 12.37
CA LEU A 187 17.59 0.73 11.88
C LEU A 187 18.69 -0.26 11.55
N ASP A 188 18.59 -0.80 10.36
CA ASP A 188 19.48 -1.82 9.85
C ASP A 188 20.70 -1.23 9.27
N ALA A 189 21.70 -1.86 9.53
CA ALA A 189 22.60 -2.67 8.66
C ALA A 189 22.55 -2.45 7.10
N ALA A 190 21.91 -1.37 6.60
CA ALA A 190 21.83 -1.04 5.18
C ALA A 190 22.73 0.14 4.77
N ASP A 191 23.48 0.72 5.69
CA ASP A 191 24.41 1.84 5.44
C ASP A 191 25.87 1.53 5.87
N GLU A 192 26.30 0.25 5.69
CA GLU A 192 27.72 -0.10 5.66
C GLU A 192 28.16 -0.47 4.25
#